data_7863191df3c0f62d9e97089750360ea0
#
_entry.id   7863191df3c0f62d9e97089750360ea0
#
_cell.length_a   1.000
_cell.length_b   1.000
_cell.length_c   1.000
_cell.angle_alpha   90.00
_cell.angle_beta   90.00
_cell.angle_gamma   90.00
#
_symmetry.space_group_name_H-M   'P 1'
#
loop_
_entity.id
_entity.type
_entity.pdbx_description
1 polymer ?
#
loop_
_entity_poly.entity_id
_entity_poly.type
_entity_poly.pdbx_seq_one_letter_code
_entity_poly.pdbx_strand_id
1 'polypeptide(L)' 'LYQNHSNSPKAPNGLLKLGISLVKMGQLEQGCASLAKLKLSYPETEQSILDRGDIEIKRNGCKVS' A
#
# COMPACT_ATOMS: atom_id res chain seq x y z
N LEU A 1 2.02 11.38 22.64
CA LEU A 1 1.94 11.38 22.35
C LEU A 1 1.96 11.20 21.71
N TYR A 2 1.87 11.22 21.59
CA TYR A 2 1.86 11.07 21.05
C TYR A 2 1.69 10.70 20.25
N GLN A 3 1.51 10.56 20.10
CA GLN A 3 1.18 10.36 19.44
C GLN A 3 1.28 9.86 18.65
N ASN A 4 1.37 9.62 18.64
CA ASN A 4 1.44 9.20 17.90
C ASN A 4 1.45 8.42 17.57
N HIS A 5 1.32 7.94 17.72
CA HIS A 5 1.36 7.06 17.50
C HIS A 5 0.62 6.34 17.01
N SER A 6 0.36 6.19 17.49
CA SER A 6 -0.85 5.71 17.04
C SER A 6 -0.91 5.39 15.59
N ASN A 7 -0.08 5.71 14.94
CA ASN A 7 -0.03 5.48 13.56
C ASN A 7 0.16 4.08 13.17
N SER A 8 0.78 3.30 14.00
CA SER A 8 1.17 1.96 13.64
C SER A 8 0.04 1.11 13.11
N PRO A 9 -1.09 1.03 13.79
CA PRO A 9 -2.15 0.15 13.28
C PRO A 9 -2.77 0.67 12.01
N LYS A 10 -2.60 1.94 11.72
CA LYS A 10 -3.20 2.50 10.52
C LYS A 10 -2.24 2.64 9.37
N ALA A 11 -0.97 2.43 9.61
CA ALA A 11 0.03 2.63 8.58
C ALA A 11 -0.19 1.76 7.34
N PRO A 12 -0.52 0.46 7.47
CA PRO A 12 -0.76 -0.34 6.27
C PRO A 12 -1.94 0.16 5.47
N ASN A 13 -3.01 0.58 6.14
CA ASN A 13 -4.14 1.15 5.45
C ASN A 13 -3.75 2.42 4.71
N GLY A 14 -2.95 3.26 5.35
CA GLY A 14 -2.49 4.49 4.74
C GLY A 14 -1.68 4.23 3.49
N LEU A 15 -0.78 3.26 3.54
CA LEU A 15 0.01 2.90 2.38
C LEU A 15 -0.85 2.39 1.25
N LEU A 16 -1.84 1.57 1.57
CA LEU A 16 -2.74 1.05 0.57
C LEU A 16 -3.49 2.18 -0.13
N LYS A 17 -4.05 3.08 0.66
CA LYS A 17 -4.80 4.20 0.10
C LYS A 17 -3.88 5.13 -0.69
N LEU A 18 -2.69 5.37 -0.18
CA LEU A 18 -1.74 6.22 -0.89
C LEU A 18 -1.39 5.63 -2.24
N GLY A 19 -1.12 4.33 -2.28
CA GLY A 19 -0.79 3.67 -3.53
C GLY A 19 -1.92 3.79 -4.54
N ILE A 20 -3.14 3.54 -4.09
CA ILE A 20 -4.30 3.64 -4.97
C ILE A 20 -4.47 5.07 -5.47
N SER A 21 -4.32 6.04 -4.59
CA SER A 21 -4.46 7.44 -4.98
C SER A 21 -3.40 7.84 -6.00
N LEU A 22 -2.18 7.40 -5.80
CA LEU A 22 -1.12 7.73 -6.73
C LEU A 22 -1.39 7.15 -8.11
N VAL A 23 -1.88 5.92 -8.15
CA VAL A 23 -2.24 5.31 -9.42
C VAL A 23 -3.33 6.12 -10.12
N LYS A 24 -4.32 6.55 -9.36
CA LYS A 24 -5.43 7.32 -9.94
C LYS A 24 -4.98 8.67 -10.45
N MET A 25 -3.93 9.21 -9.85
CA MET A 25 -3.39 10.49 -10.30
C MET A 25 -2.44 10.37 -11.48
N GLY A 26 -2.26 9.17 -11.97
CA GLY A 26 -1.35 8.94 -13.08
C GLY A 26 0.08 8.67 -12.64
N GLN A 27 0.32 8.61 -11.34
CA GLN A 27 1.65 8.32 -10.80
C GLN A 27 1.79 6.82 -10.62
N LEU A 28 1.76 6.12 -11.72
CA LEU A 28 1.69 4.66 -11.67
C LEU A 28 2.90 4.05 -10.97
N GLU A 29 4.09 4.51 -11.31
CA GLU A 29 5.30 3.96 -10.70
C GLU A 29 5.31 4.15 -9.19
N GLN A 30 4.94 5.34 -8.74
CA GLN A 30 4.94 5.61 -7.31
C GLN A 30 3.84 4.84 -6.61
N GLY A 31 2.69 4.72 -7.25
CA GLY A 31 1.61 3.91 -6.70
C GLY A 31 2.02 2.48 -6.55
N CYS A 32 2.66 1.92 -7.57
CA CYS A 32 3.13 0.55 -7.51
C CYS A 32 4.17 0.38 -6.40
N ALA A 33 5.07 1.33 -6.27
CA ALA A 33 6.09 1.26 -5.24
C ALA A 33 5.46 1.27 -3.86
N SER A 34 4.45 2.11 -3.66
CA SER A 34 3.77 2.18 -2.36
C SER A 34 3.06 0.87 -2.04
N LEU A 35 2.41 0.28 -3.02
CA LEU A 35 1.71 -0.98 -2.81
C LEU A 35 2.70 -2.10 -2.52
N ALA A 36 3.82 -2.11 -3.20
CA ALA A 36 4.85 -3.11 -2.95
C ALA A 36 5.44 -2.93 -1.56
N LYS A 37 5.66 -1.68 -1.16
CA LYS A 37 6.20 -1.38 0.15
C LYS A 37 5.26 -1.86 1.25
N LEU A 38 3.96 -1.78 0.99
CA LEU A 38 2.98 -2.26 1.94
C LEU A 38 3.25 -3.72 2.31
N LYS A 39 3.45 -4.56 1.32
CA LYS A 39 3.71 -5.97 1.57
C LYS A 39 5.05 -6.19 2.25
N LEU A 40 6.05 -5.41 1.88
CA LEU A 40 7.39 -5.57 2.45
C LEU A 40 7.47 -5.07 3.88
N SER A 41 6.81 -3.96 4.16
CA SER A 41 6.89 -3.34 5.47
C SER A 41 5.91 -3.94 6.47
N TYR A 42 4.78 -4.41 5.99
CA TYR A 42 3.74 -4.93 6.86
C TYR A 42 3.26 -6.30 6.40
N PRO A 43 4.16 -7.29 6.37
CA PRO A 43 3.78 -8.62 5.88
C PRO A 43 2.78 -9.32 6.78
N GLU A 44 2.64 -8.87 8.02
CA GLU A 44 1.73 -9.51 8.96
C GLU A 44 0.46 -8.70 9.19
N THR A 45 0.21 -7.72 8.35
CA THR A 45 -1.02 -6.97 8.47
C THR A 45 -2.20 -7.84 8.02
N GLU A 46 -3.41 -7.29 8.12
CA GLU A 46 -4.59 -8.06 7.74
C GLU A 46 -4.47 -8.59 6.32
N GLN A 47 -4.91 -9.82 6.16
CA GLN A 47 -4.83 -10.44 4.83
C GLN A 47 -5.64 -9.66 3.80
N SER A 48 -6.77 -9.09 4.23
CA SER A 48 -7.59 -8.33 3.31
C SER A 48 -6.84 -7.12 2.75
N ILE A 49 -6.01 -6.48 3.57
CA ILE A 49 -5.21 -5.35 3.11
C ILE A 49 -4.17 -5.83 2.12
N LEU A 50 -3.50 -6.93 2.42
CA LEU A 50 -2.51 -7.49 1.52
C LEU A 50 -3.13 -7.93 0.21
N ASP A 51 -4.29 -8.57 0.29
CA ASP A 51 -5.01 -9.00 -0.91
C ASP A 51 -5.38 -7.82 -1.78
N ARG A 52 -5.86 -6.76 -1.16
CA ARG A 52 -6.24 -5.58 -1.92
C ARG A 52 -5.04 -4.97 -2.61
N GLY A 53 -3.92 -4.87 -1.90
CA GLY A 53 -2.70 -4.35 -2.50
C GLY A 53 -2.27 -5.20 -3.68
N ASP A 54 -2.35 -6.51 -3.53
CA ASP A 54 -1.97 -7.42 -4.58
C ASP A 54 -2.86 -7.25 -5.81
N ILE A 55 -4.16 -7.14 -5.57
CA ILE A 55 -5.12 -6.93 -6.65
C ILE A 55 -4.79 -5.66 -7.41
N GLU A 56 -4.51 -4.58 -6.69
CA GLU A 56 -4.20 -3.32 -7.33
C GLU A 56 -2.91 -3.41 -8.14
N ILE A 57 -1.92 -4.09 -7.60
CA ILE A 57 -0.67 -4.28 -8.31
C ILE A 57 -0.91 -4.99 -9.63
N LYS A 58 -1.71 -6.04 -9.61
CA LYS A 58 -1.99 -6.80 -10.82
C LYS A 58 -2.85 -6.01 -11.78
N ARG A 59 -3.84 -5.31 -11.26
CA ARG A 59 -4.74 -4.53 -12.12
C ARG A 59 -4.00 -3.46 -12.89
N ASN A 60 -3.02 -2.86 -12.25
CA ASN A 60 -2.32 -1.74 -12.86
C ASN A 60 -1.06 -2.16 -13.61
N GLY A 61 -0.82 -3.44 -13.70
CA GLY A 61 0.31 -3.94 -14.44
C GLY A 61 1.63 -3.56 -13.81
N CYS A 62 1.67 -3.45 -12.49
CA CYS A 62 2.89 -3.09 -11.80
C CYS A 62 3.94 -4.17 -12.00
N LYS A 63 5.13 -3.75 -12.29
CA LYS A 63 6.23 -4.68 -12.38
C LYS A 63 6.91 -4.75 -11.04
N VAL A 64 6.51 -5.73 -10.28
CA VAL A 64 7.11 -5.95 -8.96
C VAL A 64 7.92 -7.20 -9.08
N SER A 65 9.16 -7.05 -9.04
CA SER A 65 10.02 -8.23 -9.16
C SER A 65 10.74 -8.51 -7.88
#